data_d5a1848c2b196ff094fb8c73a7a09bc6
#
_entry.id   d5a1848c2b196ff094fb8c73a7a09bc6
#
_cell.length_a   1.000
_cell.length_b   1.000
_cell.length_c   1.000
_cell.angle_alpha   90.00
_cell.angle_beta   90.00
_cell.angle_gamma   90.00
#
_symmetry.space_group_name_H-M   'P 1'
#
loop_
_entity.id
_entity.type
_entity.pdbx_description
1 polymer ?
#
loop_
_entity_poly.entity_id
_entity_poly.type
_entity_poly.pdbx_seq_one_letter_code
_entity_poly.pdbx_strand_id
1 'polypeptide(L)'
;MPGTKEIRSKIASVKSTQKITKAMEMVAASKMRRAQERMKLARPYAAKMRGVIGNLTQANPDYRHSFLIEREPKSIGIVIISTDRGLCGGLNANLFRNVLHLMREWQGRGASVHLCILGSKGLAFFRRLGLPILGSVTGLGDRPHVKDLIGAVKVMLDAYREGRIDRLFLVNAQFINTMTQKPVVQQLLPAQAINEGHLPEHWDYLYEPEAMPILDGLLMRYIESQVYQGSVENVACEMAARMVAMKSASDNAGKLIGDLQLIYNKARQAAITKELAEIVGGAAAV
;
A
#
# COMPACT_ATOMS: atom_id res chain seq x y z
N MET A 1 24.29 11.52 -36.31
CA MET A 1 23.75 10.24 -35.76
C MET A 1 24.58 9.84 -34.54
N PRO A 2 23.99 9.23 -33.47
CA PRO A 2 24.79 8.79 -32.37
C PRO A 2 25.81 7.75 -32.84
N GLY A 3 27.05 7.86 -32.35
CA GLY A 3 28.13 6.98 -32.76
C GLY A 3 27.87 5.54 -32.39
N THR A 4 28.38 4.56 -33.16
CA THR A 4 28.24 3.11 -32.91
C THR A 4 28.69 2.72 -31.49
N LYS A 5 29.69 3.41 -30.93
CA LYS A 5 30.18 3.24 -29.56
C LYS A 5 29.14 3.61 -28.50
N GLU A 6 28.40 4.71 -28.72
CA GLU A 6 27.36 5.19 -27.82
C GLU A 6 26.16 4.21 -27.77
N ILE A 7 25.73 3.74 -28.97
CA ILE A 7 24.63 2.75 -29.05
C ILE A 7 25.00 1.46 -28.35
N ARG A 8 26.24 0.97 -28.51
CA ARG A 8 26.75 -0.22 -27.83
C ARG A 8 26.76 -0.04 -26.32
N SER A 9 27.14 1.13 -25.82
CA SER A 9 27.10 1.47 -24.38
C SER A 9 25.67 1.45 -23.84
N LYS A 10 24.71 2.03 -24.59
CA LYS A 10 23.27 2.01 -24.25
C LYS A 10 22.73 0.58 -24.17
N ILE A 11 23.06 -0.28 -25.15
CA ILE A 11 22.68 -1.69 -25.14
C ILE A 11 23.21 -2.40 -23.87
N ALA A 12 24.46 -2.16 -23.50
CA ALA A 12 25.05 -2.76 -22.29
C ALA A 12 24.34 -2.29 -21.03
N SER A 13 24.03 -0.99 -20.91
CA SER A 13 23.27 -0.43 -19.79
C SER A 13 21.86 -1.02 -19.66
N VAL A 14 21.12 -1.09 -20.78
CA VAL A 14 19.75 -1.67 -20.78
C VAL A 14 19.78 -3.17 -20.46
N LYS A 15 20.77 -3.93 -20.94
CA LYS A 15 20.98 -5.34 -20.57
C LYS A 15 21.23 -5.50 -19.08
N SER A 16 22.01 -4.62 -18.46
CA SER A 16 22.22 -4.62 -17.01
C SER A 16 20.92 -4.35 -16.26
N THR A 17 20.14 -3.34 -16.67
CA THR A 17 18.83 -3.02 -16.11
C THR A 17 17.88 -4.20 -16.23
N GLN A 18 17.82 -4.87 -17.38
CA GLN A 18 17.00 -6.07 -17.59
C GLN A 18 17.34 -7.20 -16.60
N LYS A 19 18.63 -7.44 -16.36
CA LYS A 19 19.05 -8.45 -15.37
C LYS A 19 18.61 -8.07 -13.96
N ILE A 20 18.74 -6.81 -13.59
CA ILE A 20 18.31 -6.30 -12.28
C ILE A 20 16.80 -6.44 -12.10
N THR A 21 15.99 -6.00 -13.08
CA THR A 21 14.54 -6.11 -13.01
C THR A 21 14.07 -7.56 -12.96
N LYS A 22 14.71 -8.46 -13.70
CA LYS A 22 14.43 -9.89 -13.65
C LYS A 22 14.74 -10.50 -12.28
N ALA A 23 15.86 -10.13 -11.68
CA ALA A 23 16.20 -10.56 -10.33
C ALA A 23 15.20 -10.03 -9.29
N MET A 24 14.79 -8.75 -9.40
CA MET A 24 13.79 -8.15 -8.52
C MET A 24 12.41 -8.80 -8.67
N GLU A 25 12.01 -9.20 -9.88
CA GLU A 25 10.78 -9.97 -10.12
C GLU A 25 10.81 -11.30 -9.32
N MET A 26 11.90 -12.05 -9.40
CA MET A 26 12.04 -13.34 -8.69
C MET A 26 12.02 -13.15 -7.16
N VAL A 27 12.72 -12.16 -6.66
CA VAL A 27 12.72 -11.82 -5.22
C VAL A 27 11.33 -11.42 -4.75
N ALA A 28 10.62 -10.57 -5.53
CA ALA A 28 9.26 -10.16 -5.20
C ALA A 28 8.29 -11.35 -5.20
N ALA A 29 8.40 -12.27 -6.16
CA ALA A 29 7.60 -13.50 -6.21
C ALA A 29 7.79 -14.38 -4.97
N SER A 30 9.05 -14.59 -4.54
CA SER A 30 9.34 -15.35 -3.32
C SER A 30 8.78 -14.68 -2.06
N LYS A 31 8.95 -13.36 -1.93
CA LYS A 31 8.43 -12.59 -0.79
C LYS A 31 6.91 -12.54 -0.76
N MET A 32 6.26 -12.49 -1.94
CA MET A 32 4.80 -12.50 -2.07
C MET A 32 4.21 -13.78 -1.46
N ARG A 33 4.77 -14.95 -1.77
CA ARG A 33 4.28 -16.23 -1.20
C ARG A 33 4.30 -16.20 0.32
N ARG A 34 5.41 -15.77 0.93
CA ARG A 34 5.53 -15.64 2.39
C ARG A 34 4.58 -14.60 2.99
N ALA A 35 4.32 -13.51 2.27
CA ALA A 35 3.37 -12.50 2.71
C ALA A 35 1.93 -13.02 2.66
N GLN A 36 1.57 -13.79 1.61
CA GLN A 36 0.25 -14.44 1.51
C GLN A 36 0.01 -15.46 2.62
N GLU A 37 1.02 -16.25 2.98
CA GLU A 37 0.93 -17.20 4.11
C GLU A 37 0.62 -16.46 5.42
N ARG A 38 1.35 -15.37 5.70
CA ARG A 38 1.08 -14.54 6.89
C ARG A 38 -0.30 -13.90 6.86
N MET A 39 -0.72 -13.38 5.70
CA MET A 39 -2.06 -12.81 5.53
C MET A 39 -3.15 -13.85 5.83
N LYS A 40 -2.99 -15.10 5.35
CA LYS A 40 -3.92 -16.19 5.63
C LYS A 40 -3.99 -16.52 7.13
N LEU A 41 -2.86 -16.49 7.84
CA LEU A 41 -2.81 -16.74 9.29
C LEU A 41 -3.43 -15.60 10.12
N ALA A 42 -3.32 -14.35 9.67
CA ALA A 42 -3.88 -13.20 10.38
C ALA A 42 -5.39 -13.01 10.17
N ARG A 43 -5.92 -13.37 8.99
CA ARG A 43 -7.33 -13.18 8.60
C ARG A 43 -8.36 -13.78 9.58
N PRO A 44 -8.23 -15.03 10.08
CA PRO A 44 -9.23 -15.62 10.96
C PRO A 44 -9.42 -14.84 12.25
N TYR A 45 -8.33 -14.39 12.87
CA TYR A 45 -8.40 -13.59 14.09
C TYR A 45 -9.10 -12.24 13.85
N ALA A 46 -8.71 -11.51 12.81
CA ALA A 46 -9.33 -10.24 12.46
C ALA A 46 -10.82 -10.39 12.10
N ALA A 47 -11.22 -11.49 11.45
CA ALA A 47 -12.60 -11.79 11.14
C ALA A 47 -13.41 -12.10 12.40
N LYS A 48 -12.89 -12.95 13.29
CA LYS A 48 -13.56 -13.26 14.55
C LYS A 48 -13.71 -12.05 15.46
N MET A 49 -12.69 -11.19 15.52
CA MET A 49 -12.77 -9.93 16.27
C MET A 49 -13.86 -9.00 15.71
N ARG A 50 -14.00 -8.92 14.37
CA ARG A 50 -15.10 -8.17 13.73
C ARG A 50 -16.47 -8.73 14.11
N GLY A 51 -16.63 -10.05 14.11
CA GLY A 51 -17.88 -10.70 14.52
C GLY A 51 -18.25 -10.37 15.97
N VAL A 52 -17.29 -10.47 16.89
CA VAL A 52 -17.51 -10.12 18.31
C VAL A 52 -17.94 -8.65 18.44
N ILE A 53 -17.25 -7.73 17.78
CA ILE A 53 -17.62 -6.31 17.81
C ILE A 53 -19.00 -6.07 17.15
N GLY A 54 -19.31 -6.78 16.07
CA GLY A 54 -20.64 -6.73 15.44
C GLY A 54 -21.76 -7.11 16.42
N ASN A 55 -21.56 -8.17 17.22
CA ASN A 55 -22.50 -8.58 18.26
C ASN A 55 -22.63 -7.51 19.36
N LEU A 56 -21.49 -6.97 19.82
CA LEU A 56 -21.47 -5.93 20.85
C LEU A 56 -22.20 -4.65 20.44
N THR A 57 -22.17 -4.30 19.15
CA THR A 57 -22.89 -3.10 18.65
C THR A 57 -24.40 -3.31 18.62
N GLN A 58 -24.87 -4.56 18.56
CA GLN A 58 -26.29 -4.93 18.56
C GLN A 58 -26.83 -5.25 19.96
N ALA A 59 -25.96 -5.65 20.86
CA ALA A 59 -26.31 -5.86 22.26
C ALA A 59 -26.73 -4.53 22.89
N ASN A 60 -27.61 -4.58 23.89
CA ASN A 60 -28.06 -3.41 24.64
C ASN A 60 -27.33 -3.38 25.99
N PRO A 61 -26.02 -3.09 26.03
CA PRO A 61 -25.28 -3.11 27.29
C PRO A 61 -25.67 -1.89 28.13
N ASP A 62 -25.73 -2.08 29.44
CA ASP A 62 -25.93 -0.98 30.42
C ASP A 62 -24.83 0.09 30.28
N TYR A 63 -23.71 -0.26 29.67
CA TYR A 63 -22.58 0.63 29.37
C TYR A 63 -22.30 0.70 27.89
N ARG A 64 -22.44 1.91 27.30
CA ARG A 64 -22.03 2.20 25.90
C ARG A 64 -20.64 2.79 25.86
N HIS A 65 -19.69 1.99 25.39
CA HIS A 65 -18.30 2.44 25.20
C HIS A 65 -18.22 3.57 24.17
N SER A 66 -17.34 4.57 24.39
CA SER A 66 -17.18 5.74 23.52
C SER A 66 -16.85 5.40 22.05
N PHE A 67 -16.24 4.25 21.80
CA PHE A 67 -15.90 3.74 20.45
C PHE A 67 -17.10 3.15 19.67
N LEU A 68 -18.25 2.98 20.33
CA LEU A 68 -19.50 2.50 19.73
C LEU A 68 -20.52 3.63 19.50
N ILE A 69 -20.26 4.82 20.08
CA ILE A 69 -21.19 5.94 20.02
C ILE A 69 -20.95 6.73 18.73
N GLU A 70 -21.99 6.89 17.90
CA GLU A 70 -21.95 7.79 16.75
C GLU A 70 -21.97 9.26 17.22
N ARG A 71 -21.03 10.04 16.67
CA ARG A 71 -20.93 11.48 16.86
C ARG A 71 -21.18 12.20 15.53
N GLU A 72 -21.65 13.43 15.60
CA GLU A 72 -21.69 14.28 14.41
C GLU A 72 -20.26 14.55 13.92
N PRO A 73 -19.95 14.20 12.66
CA PRO A 73 -18.56 14.18 12.21
C PRO A 73 -18.08 15.60 11.84
N LYS A 74 -17.44 16.29 12.78
CA LYS A 74 -16.75 17.58 12.59
C LYS A 74 -15.26 17.41 12.26
N SER A 75 -14.72 16.26 12.63
CA SER A 75 -13.31 15.92 12.40
C SER A 75 -13.15 14.44 12.11
N ILE A 76 -12.30 14.11 11.11
CA ILE A 76 -11.99 12.74 10.77
C ILE A 76 -10.50 12.44 10.89
N GLY A 77 -10.21 11.23 11.32
CA GLY A 77 -8.87 10.63 11.27
C GLY A 77 -8.76 9.62 10.15
N ILE A 78 -7.63 9.60 9.45
CA ILE A 78 -7.35 8.62 8.41
C ILE A 78 -6.02 7.95 8.70
N VAL A 79 -6.04 6.64 8.95
CA VAL A 79 -4.84 5.80 9.01
C VAL A 79 -4.57 5.28 7.62
N ILE A 80 -3.43 5.66 7.04
CA ILE A 80 -3.03 5.33 5.67
C ILE A 80 -1.90 4.32 5.72
N ILE A 81 -2.10 3.14 5.12
CA ILE A 81 -1.04 2.13 5.01
C ILE A 81 -0.47 2.16 3.60
N SER A 82 0.74 2.69 3.46
CA SER A 82 1.49 2.76 2.21
C SER A 82 2.75 1.91 2.26
N THR A 83 3.53 1.90 1.20
CA THR A 83 4.80 1.17 1.15
C THR A 83 5.98 2.03 1.61
N ASP A 84 7.04 1.40 2.11
CA ASP A 84 8.31 2.08 2.36
C ASP A 84 9.13 2.25 1.09
N ARG A 85 9.03 1.30 0.16
CA ARG A 85 9.83 1.26 -1.07
C ARG A 85 8.95 1.49 -2.30
N GLY A 86 9.57 2.01 -3.37
CA GLY A 86 8.92 2.19 -4.66
C GLY A 86 8.99 0.94 -5.56
N LEU A 87 8.82 1.17 -6.85
CA LEU A 87 8.86 0.15 -7.91
C LEU A 87 7.75 -0.90 -7.80
N CYS A 88 6.61 -0.53 -7.20
CA CYS A 88 5.40 -1.34 -7.07
C CYS A 88 4.27 -0.85 -8.02
N GLY A 89 4.64 -0.38 -9.20
CA GLY A 89 3.69 0.10 -10.21
C GLY A 89 2.79 1.22 -9.68
N GLY A 90 1.49 1.12 -9.95
CA GLY A 90 0.48 2.11 -9.56
C GLY A 90 -0.09 1.95 -8.14
N LEU A 91 0.39 1.00 -7.33
CA LEU A 91 -0.20 0.67 -6.03
C LEU A 91 -0.39 1.90 -5.14
N ASN A 92 0.70 2.63 -4.85
CA ASN A 92 0.64 3.83 -4.00
C ASN A 92 -0.15 4.96 -4.65
N ALA A 93 -0.01 5.17 -5.96
CA ALA A 93 -0.72 6.23 -6.67
C ALA A 93 -2.24 6.03 -6.61
N ASN A 94 -2.72 4.80 -6.77
CA ASN A 94 -4.13 4.46 -6.65
C ASN A 94 -4.63 4.60 -5.21
N LEU A 95 -3.83 4.18 -4.22
CA LEU A 95 -4.14 4.38 -2.80
C LEU A 95 -4.27 5.87 -2.47
N PHE A 96 -3.29 6.69 -2.86
CA PHE A 96 -3.30 8.12 -2.57
C PHE A 96 -4.45 8.85 -3.25
N ARG A 97 -4.79 8.48 -4.49
CA ARG A 97 -5.98 9.03 -5.18
C ARG A 97 -7.26 8.74 -4.40
N ASN A 98 -7.40 7.53 -3.86
CA ASN A 98 -8.56 7.14 -3.06
C ASN A 98 -8.63 7.94 -1.75
N VAL A 99 -7.48 8.10 -1.05
CA VAL A 99 -7.39 8.95 0.15
C VAL A 99 -7.75 10.39 -0.16
N LEU A 100 -7.23 10.97 -1.25
CA LEU A 100 -7.56 12.35 -1.66
C LEU A 100 -9.04 12.51 -1.98
N HIS A 101 -9.69 11.50 -2.56
CA HIS A 101 -11.12 11.51 -2.80
C HIS A 101 -11.90 11.54 -1.48
N LEU A 102 -11.55 10.64 -0.55
CA LEU A 102 -12.14 10.61 0.79
C LEU A 102 -11.96 11.95 1.52
N MET A 103 -10.77 12.54 1.47
CA MET A 103 -10.49 13.82 2.09
C MET A 103 -11.37 14.94 1.52
N ARG A 104 -11.48 15.03 0.19
CA ARG A 104 -12.32 16.05 -0.47
C ARG A 104 -13.80 15.90 -0.11
N GLU A 105 -14.28 14.67 -0.03
CA GLU A 105 -15.65 14.38 0.38
C GLU A 105 -15.95 14.93 1.78
N TRP A 106 -15.08 14.66 2.75
CA TRP A 106 -15.27 15.09 4.12
C TRP A 106 -15.01 16.60 4.31
N GLN A 107 -14.00 17.15 3.64
CA GLN A 107 -13.77 18.60 3.63
C GLN A 107 -14.94 19.38 3.00
N GLY A 108 -15.56 18.82 1.95
CA GLY A 108 -16.79 19.38 1.36
C GLY A 108 -17.99 19.38 2.31
N ARG A 109 -17.98 18.52 3.34
CA ARG A 109 -18.95 18.49 4.44
C ARG A 109 -18.55 19.39 5.63
N GLY A 110 -17.43 20.12 5.51
CA GLY A 110 -16.92 21.00 6.57
C GLY A 110 -16.09 20.29 7.65
N ALA A 111 -15.74 19.02 7.47
CA ALA A 111 -14.95 18.28 8.44
C ALA A 111 -13.44 18.54 8.30
N SER A 112 -12.75 18.69 9.44
CA SER A 112 -11.29 18.72 9.48
C SER A 112 -10.71 17.31 9.30
N VAL A 113 -9.48 17.22 8.73
CA VAL A 113 -8.85 15.93 8.42
C VAL A 113 -7.52 15.82 9.14
N HIS A 114 -7.33 14.75 9.89
CA HIS A 114 -6.10 14.38 10.58
C HIS A 114 -5.54 13.07 10.02
N LEU A 115 -4.23 13.00 9.82
CA LEU A 115 -3.59 11.85 9.19
C LEU A 115 -2.71 11.08 10.16
N CYS A 116 -2.73 9.76 10.04
CA CYS A 116 -1.73 8.86 10.58
C CYS A 116 -1.18 8.03 9.42
N ILE A 117 0.14 8.02 9.22
CA ILE A 117 0.73 7.47 8.01
C ILE A 117 1.71 6.36 8.35
N LEU A 118 1.44 5.19 7.82
CA LEU A 118 2.31 4.01 7.89
C LEU A 118 2.98 3.82 6.52
N GLY A 119 4.31 3.94 6.49
CA GLY A 119 5.14 3.81 5.29
C GLY A 119 5.68 5.13 4.73
N SER A 120 6.93 5.07 4.29
CA SER A 120 7.73 6.24 3.86
C SER A 120 7.15 6.93 2.62
N LYS A 121 6.54 6.18 1.68
CA LYS A 121 6.00 6.75 0.44
C LYS A 121 4.76 7.61 0.70
N GLY A 122 3.89 7.18 1.60
CA GLY A 122 2.76 7.99 2.05
C GLY A 122 3.21 9.23 2.79
N LEU A 123 4.15 9.09 3.75
CA LEU A 123 4.66 10.22 4.49
C LEU A 123 5.27 11.29 3.57
N ALA A 124 6.10 10.89 2.60
CA ALA A 124 6.70 11.81 1.65
C ALA A 124 5.65 12.53 0.77
N PHE A 125 4.55 11.85 0.43
CA PHE A 125 3.49 12.43 -0.39
C PHE A 125 2.62 13.40 0.42
N PHE A 126 2.04 12.95 1.55
CA PHE A 126 1.07 13.73 2.31
C PHE A 126 1.69 14.89 3.11
N ARG A 127 2.97 14.80 3.49
CA ARG A 127 3.70 15.91 4.12
C ARG A 127 3.66 17.20 3.27
N ARG A 128 3.65 17.06 1.94
CA ARG A 128 3.61 18.19 1.00
C ARG A 128 2.26 18.90 0.95
N LEU A 129 1.21 18.27 1.46
CA LEU A 129 -0.15 18.85 1.47
C LEU A 129 -0.40 19.75 2.68
N GLY A 130 0.53 19.84 3.62
CA GLY A 130 0.42 20.72 4.80
C GLY A 130 -0.67 20.32 5.80
N LEU A 131 -1.21 19.10 5.71
CA LEU A 131 -2.24 18.60 6.62
C LEU A 131 -1.63 18.13 7.95
N PRO A 132 -2.38 18.20 9.06
CA PRO A 132 -1.90 17.73 10.35
C PRO A 132 -1.70 16.20 10.33
N ILE A 133 -0.44 15.81 10.50
CA ILE A 133 -0.03 14.40 10.65
C ILE A 133 0.18 14.16 12.13
N LEU A 134 -0.74 13.45 12.78
CA LEU A 134 -0.69 13.16 14.22
C LEU A 134 0.31 12.05 14.54
N GLY A 135 0.47 11.09 13.64
CA GLY A 135 1.40 9.98 13.81
C GLY A 135 1.98 9.48 12.50
N SER A 136 3.20 8.98 12.54
CA SER A 136 3.81 8.33 11.38
C SER A 136 4.78 7.23 11.81
N VAL A 137 4.79 6.13 11.06
CA VAL A 137 5.77 5.04 11.20
C VAL A 137 6.34 4.71 9.84
N THR A 138 7.64 4.59 9.75
CA THR A 138 8.37 4.22 8.54
C THR A 138 9.35 3.10 8.83
N GLY A 139 9.80 2.41 7.80
CA GLY A 139 10.76 1.33 7.96
C GLY A 139 10.16 0.01 8.46
N LEU A 140 8.85 -0.21 8.27
CA LEU A 140 8.15 -1.44 8.67
C LEU A 140 8.67 -2.69 7.94
N GLY A 141 9.28 -2.50 6.76
CA GLY A 141 9.87 -3.57 5.97
C GLY A 141 8.86 -4.62 5.47
N ASP A 142 9.37 -5.84 5.25
CA ASP A 142 8.55 -6.94 4.70
C ASP A 142 7.82 -7.74 5.81
N ARG A 143 8.05 -7.41 7.07
CA ARG A 143 7.49 -8.11 8.25
C ARG A 143 7.08 -7.10 9.32
N PRO A 144 5.95 -6.40 9.13
CA PRO A 144 5.46 -5.50 10.15
C PRO A 144 5.11 -6.31 11.41
N HIS A 145 5.50 -5.80 12.58
CA HIS A 145 5.08 -6.33 13.87
C HIS A 145 4.03 -5.42 14.48
N VAL A 146 3.11 -6.00 15.24
CA VAL A 146 2.06 -5.23 15.95
C VAL A 146 2.68 -4.13 16.80
N LYS A 147 3.80 -4.42 17.48
CA LYS A 147 4.51 -3.46 18.34
C LYS A 147 4.94 -2.18 17.61
N ASP A 148 5.30 -2.30 16.33
CA ASP A 148 5.76 -1.17 15.53
C ASP A 148 4.59 -0.23 15.14
N LEU A 149 3.36 -0.76 15.14
CA LEU A 149 2.15 -0.05 14.71
C LEU A 149 1.40 0.60 15.89
N ILE A 150 1.49 -0.01 17.08
CA ILE A 150 0.72 0.40 18.27
C ILE A 150 0.91 1.88 18.59
N GLY A 151 2.12 2.39 18.54
CA GLY A 151 2.41 3.80 18.88
C GLY A 151 1.64 4.80 18.02
N ALA A 152 1.63 4.60 16.71
CA ALA A 152 0.92 5.49 15.78
C ALA A 152 -0.61 5.34 15.90
N VAL A 153 -1.08 4.09 16.07
CA VAL A 153 -2.51 3.81 16.28
C VAL A 153 -3.00 4.43 17.58
N LYS A 154 -2.23 4.30 18.67
CA LYS A 154 -2.57 4.87 19.97
C LYS A 154 -2.79 6.38 19.90
N VAL A 155 -1.93 7.12 19.21
CA VAL A 155 -2.10 8.58 19.03
C VAL A 155 -3.45 8.92 18.40
N MET A 156 -3.91 8.14 17.43
CA MET A 156 -5.23 8.34 16.80
C MET A 156 -6.39 7.98 17.73
N LEU A 157 -6.22 6.93 18.54
CA LEU A 157 -7.23 6.51 19.53
C LEU A 157 -7.36 7.51 20.66
N ASP A 158 -6.24 8.04 21.14
CA ASP A 158 -6.24 9.10 22.16
C ASP A 158 -6.91 10.36 21.61
N ALA A 159 -6.62 10.75 20.36
CA ALA A 159 -7.29 11.85 19.69
C ALA A 159 -8.81 11.63 19.55
N TYR A 160 -9.25 10.39 19.33
CA TYR A 160 -10.68 10.04 19.30
C TYR A 160 -11.32 10.12 20.69
N ARG A 161 -10.65 9.62 21.73
CA ARG A 161 -11.12 9.68 23.13
C ARG A 161 -11.27 11.12 23.61
N GLU A 162 -10.32 11.99 23.24
CA GLU A 162 -10.31 13.43 23.56
C GLU A 162 -11.32 14.24 22.74
N GLY A 163 -12.04 13.63 21.80
CA GLY A 163 -13.00 14.33 20.94
C GLY A 163 -12.37 15.22 19.86
N ARG A 164 -11.06 15.07 19.60
CA ARG A 164 -10.38 15.75 18.48
C ARG A 164 -10.69 15.11 17.13
N ILE A 165 -11.13 13.86 17.14
CA ILE A 165 -11.54 13.08 15.98
C ILE A 165 -12.87 12.41 16.31
N ASP A 166 -13.84 12.50 15.40
CA ASP A 166 -15.18 11.92 15.56
C ASP A 166 -15.35 10.61 14.76
N ARG A 167 -14.57 10.45 13.69
CA ARG A 167 -14.53 9.22 12.91
C ARG A 167 -13.09 8.84 12.56
N LEU A 168 -12.81 7.55 12.56
CA LEU A 168 -11.50 7.01 12.20
C LEU A 168 -11.65 6.03 11.04
N PHE A 169 -10.91 6.27 9.96
CA PHE A 169 -10.87 5.42 8.78
C PHE A 169 -9.49 4.77 8.64
N LEU A 170 -9.49 3.54 8.15
CA LEU A 170 -8.31 2.83 7.69
C LEU A 170 -8.34 2.75 6.17
N VAL A 171 -7.25 3.16 5.52
CA VAL A 171 -7.10 3.06 4.07
C VAL A 171 -5.86 2.25 3.74
N ASN A 172 -6.08 1.10 3.10
CA ASN A 172 -5.02 0.16 2.72
C ASN A 172 -5.33 -0.46 1.35
N ALA A 173 -4.40 -1.23 0.81
CA ALA A 173 -4.63 -2.04 -0.37
C ALA A 173 -5.10 -3.44 0.03
N GLN A 174 -6.23 -3.89 -0.53
CA GLN A 174 -6.77 -5.23 -0.40
C GLN A 174 -6.22 -6.13 -1.51
N PHE A 175 -5.77 -7.32 -1.13
CA PHE A 175 -5.28 -8.32 -2.07
C PHE A 175 -6.43 -9.14 -2.66
N ILE A 176 -6.74 -8.92 -3.94
CA ILE A 176 -7.72 -9.71 -4.69
C ILE A 176 -7.01 -10.89 -5.37
N ASN A 177 -6.02 -10.60 -6.17
CA ASN A 177 -5.14 -11.58 -6.82
C ASN A 177 -3.79 -10.93 -7.17
N THR A 178 -2.89 -11.70 -7.77
CA THR A 178 -1.54 -11.24 -8.12
C THR A 178 -1.53 -10.03 -9.07
N MET A 179 -2.53 -9.92 -9.96
CA MET A 179 -2.64 -8.84 -10.94
C MET A 179 -3.43 -7.63 -10.42
N THR A 180 -4.33 -7.85 -9.45
CA THR A 180 -5.29 -6.84 -9.00
C THR A 180 -5.17 -6.62 -7.50
N GLN A 181 -4.84 -5.39 -7.12
CA GLN A 181 -4.87 -4.89 -5.75
C GLN A 181 -5.83 -3.68 -5.72
N LYS A 182 -6.81 -3.70 -4.83
CA LYS A 182 -7.83 -2.66 -4.73
C LYS A 182 -7.60 -1.81 -3.49
N PRO A 183 -7.51 -0.47 -3.60
CA PRO A 183 -7.55 0.38 -2.42
C PRO A 183 -8.94 0.28 -1.78
N VAL A 184 -8.97 0.11 -0.45
CA VAL A 184 -10.19 0.03 0.33
C VAL A 184 -10.16 1.06 1.46
N VAL A 185 -11.34 1.59 1.79
CA VAL A 185 -11.58 2.45 2.92
C VAL A 185 -12.47 1.68 3.89
N GLN A 186 -12.01 1.50 5.11
CA GLN A 186 -12.74 0.85 6.19
C GLN A 186 -12.92 1.83 7.34
N GLN A 187 -14.14 2.02 7.81
CA GLN A 187 -14.36 2.75 9.06
C GLN A 187 -13.94 1.87 10.24
N LEU A 188 -13.06 2.38 11.10
CA LEU A 188 -12.65 1.72 12.33
C LEU A 188 -13.49 2.20 13.51
N LEU A 189 -13.74 3.53 13.57
CA LEU A 189 -14.49 4.17 14.64
C LEU A 189 -15.48 5.21 14.08
N PRO A 190 -16.68 5.34 14.68
CA PRO A 190 -17.25 4.37 15.60
C PRO A 190 -17.34 2.99 14.96
N ALA A 191 -17.15 1.95 15.76
CA ALA A 191 -17.25 0.57 15.29
C ALA A 191 -18.70 0.28 14.87
N GLN A 192 -18.88 -0.19 13.65
CA GLN A 192 -20.21 -0.52 13.10
C GLN A 192 -20.42 -2.02 13.07
N ALA A 193 -21.67 -2.44 13.25
CA ALA A 193 -22.07 -3.81 12.99
C ALA A 193 -21.86 -4.09 11.50
N ILE A 194 -20.91 -4.95 11.17
CA ILE A 194 -20.77 -5.45 9.79
C ILE A 194 -21.67 -6.67 9.71
N ASN A 195 -22.77 -6.54 8.98
CA ASN A 195 -23.69 -7.64 8.70
C ASN A 195 -23.01 -8.63 7.72
N GLU A 196 -22.03 -9.37 8.16
CA GLU A 196 -21.49 -10.54 7.46
C GLU A 196 -22.32 -11.76 7.85
N GLY A 197 -23.55 -11.86 7.33
CA GLY A 197 -24.42 -13.02 7.50
C GLY A 197 -25.25 -12.99 8.79
N HIS A 198 -26.44 -13.55 8.70
CA HIS A 198 -27.39 -13.70 9.80
C HIS A 198 -26.69 -14.25 11.07
N LEU A 199 -26.56 -13.39 12.08
CA LEU A 199 -26.38 -13.87 13.44
C LEU A 199 -27.77 -14.30 13.92
N PRO A 200 -28.01 -15.58 14.18
CA PRO A 200 -29.37 -16.09 14.29
C PRO A 200 -30.10 -15.66 15.56
N GLU A 201 -29.48 -15.08 16.56
CA GLU A 201 -30.13 -14.78 17.82
C GLU A 201 -29.52 -13.57 18.54
N HIS A 202 -30.39 -12.74 19.12
CA HIS A 202 -30.02 -11.72 20.13
C HIS A 202 -29.57 -12.44 21.41
N TRP A 203 -28.26 -12.76 21.53
CA TRP A 203 -27.68 -13.23 22.76
C TRP A 203 -26.71 -12.18 23.28
N ASP A 204 -26.72 -11.98 24.59
CA ASP A 204 -25.88 -11.01 25.27
C ASP A 204 -24.67 -11.72 25.91
N TYR A 205 -23.55 -11.00 26.02
CA TYR A 205 -22.37 -11.53 26.69
C TYR A 205 -22.47 -11.37 28.21
N LEU A 206 -22.03 -12.38 28.94
CA LEU A 206 -21.78 -12.27 30.37
C LEU A 206 -20.39 -11.66 30.58
N TYR A 207 -20.34 -10.52 31.25
CA TYR A 207 -19.10 -9.82 31.54
C TYR A 207 -18.63 -10.12 32.96
N GLU A 208 -17.45 -10.70 33.09
CA GLU A 208 -16.82 -10.99 34.38
C GLU A 208 -15.39 -10.45 34.42
N PRO A 209 -14.96 -9.64 35.40
CA PRO A 209 -15.75 -9.15 36.55
C PRO A 209 -16.62 -7.93 36.23
N GLU A 210 -16.24 -7.07 35.27
CA GLU A 210 -16.94 -5.84 34.91
C GLU A 210 -16.89 -5.61 33.41
N ALA A 211 -17.97 -5.07 32.83
CA ALA A 211 -18.08 -4.85 31.39
C ALA A 211 -17.07 -3.81 30.85
N MET A 212 -16.86 -2.70 31.58
CA MET A 212 -16.07 -1.55 31.12
C MET A 212 -14.61 -1.89 30.78
N PRO A 213 -13.80 -2.50 31.67
CA PRO A 213 -12.40 -2.81 31.36
C PRO A 213 -12.25 -3.89 30.28
N ILE A 214 -13.21 -4.83 30.23
CA ILE A 214 -13.23 -5.88 29.20
C ILE A 214 -13.49 -5.28 27.82
N LEU A 215 -14.49 -4.41 27.69
CA LEU A 215 -14.85 -3.74 26.45
C LEU A 215 -13.75 -2.79 25.96
N ASP A 216 -13.12 -2.04 26.86
CA ASP A 216 -11.99 -1.16 26.51
C ASP A 216 -10.81 -1.98 25.95
N GLY A 217 -10.43 -3.06 26.63
CA GLY A 217 -9.39 -3.96 26.16
C GLY A 217 -9.73 -4.65 24.83
N LEU A 218 -10.96 -5.11 24.67
CA LEU A 218 -11.42 -5.79 23.46
C LEU A 218 -11.46 -4.85 22.25
N LEU A 219 -12.01 -3.64 22.39
CA LEU A 219 -12.08 -2.64 21.32
C LEU A 219 -10.69 -2.16 20.91
N MET A 220 -9.78 -1.99 21.86
CA MET A 220 -8.38 -1.69 21.58
C MET A 220 -7.75 -2.79 20.71
N ARG A 221 -7.89 -4.05 21.15
CA ARG A 221 -7.38 -5.22 20.41
C ARG A 221 -8.02 -5.38 19.04
N TYR A 222 -9.29 -5.05 18.91
CA TYR A 222 -9.97 -5.03 17.62
C TYR A 222 -9.27 -4.06 16.64
N ILE A 223 -9.06 -2.81 17.03
CA ILE A 223 -8.44 -1.80 16.16
C ILE A 223 -7.00 -2.19 15.82
N GLU A 224 -6.21 -2.61 16.80
CA GLU A 224 -4.85 -3.12 16.59
C GLU A 224 -4.83 -4.26 15.56
N SER A 225 -5.77 -5.19 15.66
CA SER A 225 -5.88 -6.34 14.76
C SER A 225 -6.26 -5.93 13.33
N GLN A 226 -7.16 -4.96 13.16
CA GLN A 226 -7.55 -4.44 11.84
C GLN A 226 -6.38 -3.72 11.16
N VAL A 227 -5.66 -2.86 11.88
CA VAL A 227 -4.49 -2.16 11.34
C VAL A 227 -3.36 -3.14 11.02
N TYR A 228 -3.12 -4.12 11.88
CA TYR A 228 -2.13 -5.17 11.63
C TYR A 228 -2.48 -6.00 10.39
N GLN A 229 -3.74 -6.46 10.29
CA GLN A 229 -4.23 -7.19 9.11
C GLN A 229 -4.06 -6.36 7.84
N GLY A 230 -4.46 -5.08 7.85
CA GLY A 230 -4.27 -4.17 6.74
C GLY A 230 -2.79 -4.00 6.35
N SER A 231 -1.90 -3.95 7.34
CA SER A 231 -0.45 -3.83 7.11
C SER A 231 0.14 -5.09 6.46
N VAL A 232 -0.21 -6.27 6.96
CA VAL A 232 0.23 -7.55 6.39
C VAL A 232 -0.30 -7.75 4.97
N GLU A 233 -1.56 -7.39 4.75
CA GLU A 233 -2.19 -7.46 3.43
C GLU A 233 -1.56 -6.47 2.44
N ASN A 234 -1.23 -5.26 2.89
CA ASN A 234 -0.53 -4.26 2.07
C ASN A 234 0.87 -4.74 1.64
N VAL A 235 1.60 -5.48 2.49
CA VAL A 235 2.88 -6.12 2.10
C VAL A 235 2.67 -7.14 0.99
N ALA A 236 1.62 -7.97 1.06
CA ALA A 236 1.30 -8.91 -0.01
C ALA A 236 0.98 -8.19 -1.33
N CYS A 237 0.19 -7.11 -1.27
CA CYS A 237 -0.11 -6.25 -2.40
C CYS A 237 1.16 -5.59 -2.99
N GLU A 238 2.05 -5.09 -2.14
CA GLU A 238 3.32 -4.50 -2.55
C GLU A 238 4.20 -5.48 -3.31
N MET A 239 4.35 -6.71 -2.80
CA MET A 239 5.17 -7.73 -3.46
C MET A 239 4.56 -8.19 -4.79
N ALA A 240 3.23 -8.35 -4.85
CA ALA A 240 2.53 -8.71 -6.08
C ALA A 240 2.66 -7.60 -7.14
N ALA A 241 2.37 -6.35 -6.78
CA ALA A 241 2.49 -5.21 -7.69
C ALA A 241 3.93 -5.00 -8.16
N ARG A 242 4.92 -5.18 -7.28
CA ARG A 242 6.34 -5.11 -7.64
C ARG A 242 6.73 -6.22 -8.61
N MET A 243 6.30 -7.45 -8.39
CA MET A 243 6.56 -8.57 -9.28
C MET A 243 6.06 -8.28 -10.70
N VAL A 244 4.82 -7.82 -10.84
CA VAL A 244 4.20 -7.48 -12.13
C VAL A 244 4.93 -6.29 -12.78
N ALA A 245 5.25 -5.25 -12.02
CA ALA A 245 5.96 -4.08 -12.53
C ALA A 245 7.37 -4.43 -13.02
N MET A 246 8.09 -5.28 -12.29
CA MET A 246 9.44 -5.70 -12.67
C MET A 246 9.44 -6.64 -13.87
N LYS A 247 8.43 -7.52 -13.99
CA LYS A 247 8.22 -8.32 -15.19
C LYS A 247 8.03 -7.42 -16.41
N SER A 248 7.08 -6.48 -16.35
CA SER A 248 6.85 -5.53 -17.45
C SER A 248 8.09 -4.71 -17.80
N ALA A 249 8.85 -4.27 -16.81
CA ALA A 249 10.10 -3.54 -17.01
C ALA A 249 11.17 -4.41 -17.71
N SER A 250 11.29 -5.68 -17.34
CA SER A 250 12.23 -6.64 -17.97
C SER A 250 11.84 -6.92 -19.42
N ASP A 251 10.54 -7.10 -19.70
CA ASP A 251 10.03 -7.35 -21.05
C ASP A 251 10.23 -6.13 -21.95
N ASN A 252 9.96 -4.92 -21.45
CA ASN A 252 10.19 -3.66 -22.15
C ASN A 252 11.70 -3.41 -22.42
N ALA A 253 12.56 -3.75 -21.47
CA ALA A 253 14.00 -3.68 -21.67
C ALA A 253 14.46 -4.64 -22.77
N GLY A 254 13.87 -5.84 -22.86
CA GLY A 254 14.14 -6.80 -23.94
C GLY A 254 13.78 -6.25 -25.32
N LYS A 255 12.62 -5.62 -25.47
CA LYS A 255 12.20 -4.96 -26.71
C LYS A 255 13.18 -3.83 -27.10
N LEU A 256 13.50 -2.97 -26.13
CA LEU A 256 14.42 -1.85 -26.36
C LEU A 256 15.82 -2.33 -26.80
N ILE A 257 16.31 -3.44 -26.26
CA ILE A 257 17.58 -4.06 -26.71
C ILE A 257 17.49 -4.47 -28.18
N GLY A 258 16.39 -5.11 -28.59
CA GLY A 258 16.17 -5.47 -30.00
C GLY A 258 16.20 -4.26 -30.93
N ASP A 259 15.47 -3.20 -30.58
CA ASP A 259 15.44 -1.97 -31.38
C ASP A 259 16.82 -1.30 -31.46
N LEU A 260 17.53 -1.23 -30.34
CA LEU A 260 18.88 -0.67 -30.31
C LEU A 260 19.88 -1.52 -31.12
N GLN A 261 19.72 -2.84 -31.16
CA GLN A 261 20.55 -3.73 -32.00
C GLN A 261 20.34 -3.48 -33.49
N LEU A 262 19.09 -3.25 -33.94
CA LEU A 262 18.80 -2.89 -35.32
C LEU A 262 19.43 -1.54 -35.69
N ILE A 263 19.30 -0.54 -34.82
CA ILE A 263 19.93 0.77 -35.03
C ILE A 263 21.44 0.65 -35.07
N TYR A 264 22.04 -0.13 -34.19
CA TYR A 264 23.48 -0.40 -34.16
C TYR A 264 23.97 -1.05 -35.44
N ASN A 265 23.27 -2.08 -35.93
CA ASN A 265 23.64 -2.76 -37.17
C ASN A 265 23.55 -1.82 -38.39
N LYS A 266 22.50 -0.99 -38.50
CA LYS A 266 22.37 0.01 -39.55
C LYS A 266 23.50 1.06 -39.50
N ALA A 267 23.79 1.59 -38.32
CA ALA A 267 24.86 2.55 -38.12
C ALA A 267 26.24 1.96 -38.44
N ARG A 268 26.47 0.71 -38.06
CA ARG A 268 27.70 -0.02 -38.40
C ARG A 268 27.86 -0.22 -39.89
N GLN A 269 26.80 -0.69 -40.58
CA GLN A 269 26.84 -0.84 -42.05
C GLN A 269 27.13 0.48 -42.77
N ALA A 270 26.45 1.57 -42.34
CA ALA A 270 26.68 2.89 -42.90
C ALA A 270 28.12 3.40 -42.69
N ALA A 271 28.70 3.12 -41.49
CA ALA A 271 30.10 3.47 -41.22
C ALA A 271 31.08 2.69 -42.09
N ILE A 272 30.88 1.37 -42.23
CA ILE A 272 31.71 0.53 -43.11
C ILE A 272 31.59 0.98 -44.57
N THR A 273 30.38 1.25 -45.06
CA THR A 273 30.16 1.72 -46.43
C THR A 273 30.85 3.06 -46.67
N LYS A 274 30.79 3.97 -45.69
CA LYS A 274 31.47 5.24 -45.75
C LYS A 274 33.00 5.09 -45.81
N GLU A 275 33.58 4.29 -44.94
CA GLU A 275 35.01 3.98 -44.93
C GLU A 275 35.48 3.35 -46.27
N LEU A 276 34.69 2.40 -46.81
CA LEU A 276 34.98 1.81 -48.13
C LEU A 276 34.93 2.84 -49.25
N ALA A 277 33.91 3.73 -49.24
CA ALA A 277 33.80 4.79 -50.25
C ALA A 277 34.96 5.79 -50.15
N GLU A 278 35.42 6.15 -48.96
CA GLU A 278 36.59 6.99 -48.72
C GLU A 278 37.89 6.35 -49.25
N ILE A 279 38.08 5.04 -49.00
CA ILE A 279 39.26 4.30 -49.51
C ILE A 279 39.23 4.24 -51.05
N VAL A 280 38.09 3.86 -51.66
CA VAL A 280 37.96 3.77 -53.13
C VAL A 280 38.10 5.13 -53.77
N GLY A 281 37.48 6.19 -53.18
CA GLY A 281 37.63 7.57 -53.70
C GLY A 281 39.05 8.09 -53.56
N GLY A 282 39.77 7.77 -52.49
CA GLY A 282 41.19 8.12 -52.34
C GLY A 282 42.09 7.38 -53.31
N ALA A 283 41.83 6.09 -53.57
CA ALA A 283 42.60 5.33 -54.57
C ALA A 283 42.37 5.76 -56.02
N ALA A 284 41.19 6.37 -56.34
CA ALA A 284 40.89 6.93 -57.66
C ALA A 284 41.46 8.36 -57.88
N ALA A 285 41.94 8.97 -56.78
CA ALA A 285 42.51 10.35 -56.84
C ALA A 285 44.06 10.35 -56.91
N VAL A 286 44.71 9.16 -56.85
CA VAL A 286 46.11 8.95 -57.09
C VAL A 286 46.33 8.27 -58.47
#